data_4b674e1f62bfa568abe5440152e67612
#
_entry.id   4b674e1f62bfa568abe5440152e67612
#
_cell.length_a   1.000
_cell.length_b   1.000
_cell.length_c   1.000
_cell.angle_alpha   90.00
_cell.angle_beta   90.00
_cell.angle_gamma   90.00
#
_symmetry.space_group_name_H-M   'P 1'
#
loop_
_entity.id
_entity.type
_entity.pdbx_description
1 polymer ?
#
loop_
_entity_poly.entity_id
_entity_poly.type
_entity_poly.pdbx_seq_one_letter_code
_entity_poly.pdbx_strand_id
1 'polypeptide(L)'
;KYPLWYCNHVRAEKCTWFDMARAGVWYTNDIEVKDTIIEAPKNFRRCDGVKLINVNFPDAQETLWNCSNVELDHVVAKGDYFAMNCKNMKLDYFELVGNYSFDGGCNMEIHNARMLSKDAFWNTDHVTVYDSFISGEYLGWNAKNLTLVNCTIESLQGMCYIDNLV
;
A
#
# COMPACT_ATOMS: atom_id res chain seq x y z
N LYS A 1 -5.98 -12.10 -18.03
CA LYS A 1 -6.06 -12.86 -16.78
C LYS A 1 -4.74 -13.55 -16.55
N TYR A 2 -4.05 -13.31 -15.40
CA TYR A 2 -2.81 -13.94 -14.96
C TYR A 2 -1.57 -13.71 -15.87
N PRO A 3 -1.33 -12.49 -16.40
CA PRO A 3 -0.28 -12.32 -17.41
C PRO A 3 1.16 -12.46 -16.89
N LEU A 4 1.41 -12.11 -15.62
CA LEU A 4 2.76 -12.08 -15.04
C LEU A 4 2.83 -12.91 -13.74
N TRP A 5 2.63 -14.20 -13.85
CA TRP A 5 2.78 -15.13 -12.73
C TRP A 5 4.14 -15.83 -12.78
N TYR A 6 4.79 -15.92 -11.62
CA TYR A 6 6.10 -16.58 -11.46
C TYR A 6 7.18 -16.00 -12.37
N CYS A 7 7.14 -14.69 -12.62
CA CYS A 7 8.14 -13.99 -13.41
C CYS A 7 9.26 -13.43 -12.50
N ASN A 8 10.40 -13.12 -13.09
CA ASN A 8 11.50 -12.44 -12.41
C ASN A 8 12.07 -11.35 -13.33
N HIS A 9 12.56 -10.25 -12.73
CA HIS A 9 13.21 -9.15 -13.43
C HIS A 9 12.30 -8.52 -14.49
N VAL A 10 11.09 -8.10 -14.10
CA VAL A 10 10.11 -7.51 -15.00
C VAL A 10 10.23 -5.99 -14.98
N ARG A 11 10.18 -5.36 -16.14
CA ARG A 11 10.10 -3.91 -16.29
C ARG A 11 8.94 -3.59 -17.24
N ALA A 12 8.03 -2.70 -16.79
CA ALA A 12 6.91 -2.23 -17.57
C ALA A 12 6.79 -0.71 -17.44
N GLU A 13 6.70 -0.02 -18.55
CA GLU A 13 6.65 1.43 -18.59
C GLU A 13 5.61 1.91 -19.61
N LYS A 14 4.89 3.00 -19.26
CA LYS A 14 3.90 3.66 -20.14
C LYS A 14 2.84 2.70 -20.67
N CYS A 15 2.31 1.89 -19.76
CA CYS A 15 1.30 0.89 -20.07
C CYS A 15 -0.08 1.28 -19.53
N THR A 16 -1.10 0.64 -20.07
CA THR A 16 -2.43 0.57 -19.45
C THR A 16 -2.80 -0.90 -19.28
N TRP A 17 -3.02 -1.31 -18.03
CA TRP A 17 -3.50 -2.66 -17.72
C TRP A 17 -4.99 -2.60 -17.46
N PHE A 18 -5.76 -3.01 -18.44
CA PHE A 18 -7.21 -3.00 -18.36
C PHE A 18 -7.74 -3.97 -17.31
N ASP A 19 -9.00 -3.82 -16.92
CA ASP A 19 -9.69 -4.61 -15.92
C ASP A 19 -9.55 -6.14 -16.10
N MET A 20 -9.44 -6.57 -17.35
CA MET A 20 -9.21 -7.98 -17.72
C MET A 20 -7.88 -8.55 -17.21
N ALA A 21 -6.89 -7.71 -16.89
CA ALA A 21 -5.61 -8.11 -16.31
C ALA A 21 -5.69 -8.39 -14.80
N ARG A 22 -6.89 -8.65 -14.29
CA ARG A 22 -7.15 -9.01 -12.90
C ARG A 22 -6.27 -10.17 -12.43
N ALA A 23 -5.77 -10.07 -11.21
CA ALA A 23 -4.82 -11.01 -10.64
C ALA A 23 -3.56 -11.17 -11.53
N GLY A 24 -3.10 -10.04 -12.09
CA GLY A 24 -2.11 -10.04 -13.17
C GLY A 24 -0.70 -10.40 -12.72
N VAL A 25 -0.31 -10.00 -11.52
CA VAL A 25 1.07 -10.14 -11.03
C VAL A 25 1.06 -10.89 -9.70
N TRP A 26 1.35 -12.17 -9.75
CA TRP A 26 1.43 -13.02 -8.56
C TRP A 26 2.74 -13.81 -8.55
N TYR A 27 3.36 -13.96 -7.38
CA TYR A 27 4.61 -14.71 -7.19
C TYR A 27 5.75 -14.22 -8.11
N THR A 28 5.76 -12.93 -8.41
CA THR A 28 6.73 -12.30 -9.32
C THR A 28 7.73 -11.50 -8.50
N ASN A 29 9.00 -11.65 -8.80
CA ASN A 29 10.07 -11.02 -8.05
C ASN A 29 10.82 -10.00 -8.90
N ASP A 30 11.30 -8.92 -8.25
CA ASP A 30 12.00 -7.81 -8.90
C ASP A 30 11.19 -7.24 -10.08
N ILE A 31 10.04 -6.65 -9.76
CA ILE A 31 9.20 -5.97 -10.76
C ILE A 31 9.22 -4.45 -10.54
N GLU A 32 9.50 -3.72 -11.61
CA GLU A 32 9.34 -2.27 -11.66
C GLU A 32 8.29 -1.89 -12.69
N VAL A 33 7.34 -1.05 -12.26
CA VAL A 33 6.29 -0.49 -13.14
C VAL A 33 6.34 1.01 -13.04
N LYS A 34 6.35 1.69 -14.19
CA LYS A 34 6.49 3.14 -14.26
C LYS A 34 5.51 3.77 -15.24
N ASP A 35 5.03 4.99 -14.91
CA ASP A 35 4.16 5.79 -15.78
C ASP A 35 2.98 4.98 -16.34
N THR A 36 2.28 4.25 -15.47
CA THR A 36 1.33 3.21 -15.88
C THR A 36 -0.01 3.37 -15.16
N ILE A 37 -1.09 3.07 -15.85
CA ILE A 37 -2.44 2.95 -15.27
C ILE A 37 -2.77 1.47 -15.13
N ILE A 38 -3.17 1.05 -13.93
CA ILE A 38 -3.58 -0.33 -13.65
C ILE A 38 -5.04 -0.33 -13.21
N GLU A 39 -5.95 -0.57 -14.14
CA GLU A 39 -7.39 -0.62 -13.87
C GLU A 39 -7.81 -1.94 -13.20
N ALA A 40 -7.01 -2.97 -13.35
CA ALA A 40 -7.32 -4.30 -12.89
C ALA A 40 -7.08 -4.47 -11.38
N PRO A 41 -8.05 -4.99 -10.61
CA PRO A 41 -7.87 -5.28 -9.20
C PRO A 41 -7.04 -6.52 -8.93
N LYS A 42 -6.68 -6.73 -7.66
CA LYS A 42 -6.02 -7.92 -7.12
C LYS A 42 -4.62 -8.18 -7.71
N ASN A 43 -3.92 -7.11 -8.04
CA ASN A 43 -2.55 -7.20 -8.56
C ASN A 43 -1.51 -7.24 -7.43
N PHE A 44 -0.31 -7.72 -7.74
CA PHE A 44 0.84 -7.84 -6.83
C PHE A 44 0.51 -8.65 -5.57
N ARG A 45 0.49 -9.96 -5.71
CA ARG A 45 0.36 -10.86 -4.57
C ARG A 45 1.57 -11.78 -4.42
N ARG A 46 2.07 -11.88 -3.17
CA ARG A 46 3.22 -12.71 -2.82
C ARG A 46 4.43 -12.43 -3.72
N CYS A 47 4.65 -11.14 -3.98
CA CYS A 47 5.77 -10.64 -4.76
C CYS A 47 6.88 -10.16 -3.82
N ASP A 48 8.12 -10.32 -4.24
CA ASP A 48 9.29 -9.79 -3.55
C ASP A 48 10.04 -8.81 -4.44
N GLY A 49 10.26 -7.58 -3.94
CA GLY A 49 10.85 -6.51 -4.75
C GLY A 49 9.85 -5.94 -5.75
N VAL A 50 8.92 -5.11 -5.27
CA VAL A 50 7.95 -4.37 -6.11
C VAL A 50 8.28 -2.89 -6.06
N LYS A 51 8.51 -2.28 -7.21
CA LYS A 51 8.73 -0.85 -7.32
C LYS A 51 7.73 -0.23 -8.29
N LEU A 52 6.94 0.73 -7.79
CA LEU A 52 5.93 1.43 -8.56
C LEU A 52 6.23 2.92 -8.55
N ILE A 53 6.41 3.52 -9.74
CA ILE A 53 6.74 4.92 -9.90
C ILE A 53 5.70 5.57 -10.82
N ASN A 54 5.02 6.60 -10.33
CA ASN A 54 3.98 7.29 -11.10
C ASN A 54 2.94 6.29 -11.66
N VAL A 55 2.31 5.56 -10.74
CA VAL A 55 1.30 4.54 -11.08
C VAL A 55 -0.05 4.92 -10.50
N ASN A 56 -1.09 4.82 -11.30
CA ASN A 56 -2.47 5.06 -10.91
C ASN A 56 -3.27 3.75 -10.92
N PHE A 57 -3.93 3.48 -9.80
CA PHE A 57 -4.87 2.36 -9.62
C PHE A 57 -6.30 2.88 -9.44
N PRO A 58 -7.10 3.03 -10.49
CA PRO A 58 -8.51 3.40 -10.35
C PRO A 58 -9.33 2.34 -9.58
N ASP A 59 -8.92 1.07 -9.64
CA ASP A 59 -9.42 -0.03 -8.81
C ASP A 59 -8.25 -0.80 -8.18
N ALA A 60 -7.87 -0.40 -6.99
CA ALA A 60 -6.78 -1.02 -6.22
C ALA A 60 -7.28 -2.12 -5.25
N GLN A 61 -8.51 -2.58 -5.38
CA GLN A 61 -9.06 -3.56 -4.46
C GLN A 61 -8.16 -4.78 -4.32
N GLU A 62 -7.82 -5.14 -3.08
CA GLU A 62 -7.00 -6.29 -2.75
C GLU A 62 -5.63 -6.33 -3.49
N THR A 63 -5.04 -5.17 -3.68
CA THR A 63 -3.73 -5.00 -4.34
C THR A 63 -2.59 -4.99 -3.32
N LEU A 64 -1.42 -5.49 -3.69
CA LEU A 64 -0.24 -5.64 -2.83
C LEU A 64 -0.51 -6.50 -1.58
N TRP A 65 -0.90 -7.75 -1.76
CA TRP A 65 -1.11 -8.66 -0.64
C TRP A 65 0.09 -9.59 -0.41
N ASN A 66 0.55 -9.65 0.84
CA ASN A 66 1.67 -10.51 1.26
C ASN A 66 2.95 -10.26 0.44
N CYS A 67 3.22 -9.02 0.07
CA CYS A 67 4.42 -8.63 -0.65
C CYS A 67 5.53 -8.18 0.32
N SER A 68 6.77 -8.26 -0.13
CA SER A 68 7.93 -7.78 0.60
C SER A 68 8.82 -6.89 -0.27
N ASN A 69 9.58 -5.98 0.39
CA ASN A 69 10.50 -5.08 -0.27
C ASN A 69 9.78 -4.24 -1.35
N VAL A 70 8.83 -3.41 -0.89
CA VAL A 70 7.95 -2.61 -1.75
C VAL A 70 8.34 -1.14 -1.69
N GLU A 71 8.52 -0.53 -2.85
CA GLU A 71 8.73 0.91 -2.99
C GLU A 71 7.59 1.52 -3.84
N LEU A 72 6.93 2.54 -3.30
CA LEU A 72 5.90 3.31 -3.99
C LEU A 72 6.32 4.78 -4.04
N ASP A 73 6.39 5.35 -5.24
CA ASP A 73 6.71 6.75 -5.45
C ASP A 73 5.69 7.38 -6.42
N HIS A 74 4.99 8.43 -5.99
CA HIS A 74 3.90 9.06 -6.75
C HIS A 74 2.84 8.03 -7.20
N VAL A 75 2.28 7.29 -6.25
CA VAL A 75 1.23 6.30 -6.51
C VAL A 75 -0.11 6.79 -5.99
N VAL A 76 -1.13 6.70 -6.81
CA VAL A 76 -2.53 6.99 -6.45
C VAL A 76 -3.32 5.69 -6.51
N ALA A 77 -4.02 5.36 -5.42
CA ALA A 77 -4.78 4.12 -5.30
C ALA A 77 -6.19 4.37 -4.76
N LYS A 78 -7.19 3.74 -5.37
CA LYS A 78 -8.56 3.73 -4.89
C LYS A 78 -9.06 2.29 -4.78
N GLY A 79 -9.37 1.86 -3.57
CA GLY A 79 -9.88 0.50 -3.33
C GLY A 79 -9.58 0.00 -1.93
N ASP A 80 -10.36 -0.96 -1.47
CA ASP A 80 -10.25 -1.54 -0.14
C ASP A 80 -9.17 -2.64 -0.07
N TYR A 81 -8.67 -2.89 1.14
CA TYR A 81 -7.69 -3.95 1.44
C TYR A 81 -6.36 -3.79 0.69
N PHE A 82 -5.88 -2.54 0.57
CA PHE A 82 -4.59 -2.26 -0.05
C PHE A 82 -3.43 -2.60 0.88
N ALA A 83 -2.41 -3.28 0.36
CA ALA A 83 -1.13 -3.60 1.01
C ALA A 83 -1.25 -4.44 2.30
N MET A 84 -2.14 -5.43 2.32
CA MET A 84 -2.30 -6.30 3.49
C MET A 84 -1.11 -7.25 3.68
N ASN A 85 -0.66 -7.37 4.92
CA ASN A 85 0.45 -8.24 5.34
C ASN A 85 1.75 -7.99 4.55
N CYS A 86 2.00 -6.76 4.12
CA CYS A 86 3.24 -6.40 3.43
C CYS A 86 4.37 -6.11 4.42
N LYS A 87 5.60 -6.30 3.97
CA LYS A 87 6.81 -6.10 4.78
C LYS A 87 7.85 -5.26 4.05
N ASN A 88 8.56 -4.44 4.82
CA ASN A 88 9.63 -3.61 4.29
C ASN A 88 9.13 -2.70 3.16
N MET A 89 8.27 -1.76 3.51
CA MET A 89 7.70 -0.82 2.54
C MET A 89 8.29 0.58 2.71
N LYS A 90 8.53 1.24 1.58
CA LYS A 90 8.82 2.68 1.53
C LYS A 90 7.84 3.35 0.59
N LEU A 91 7.16 4.39 1.07
CA LEU A 91 6.19 5.15 0.30
C LEU A 91 6.54 6.62 0.35
N ASP A 92 6.54 7.26 -0.81
CA ASP A 92 6.67 8.72 -0.91
C ASP A 92 5.63 9.27 -1.91
N TYR A 93 5.00 10.41 -1.58
CA TYR A 93 3.91 11.00 -2.37
C TYR A 93 2.82 9.97 -2.72
N PHE A 94 2.25 9.36 -1.67
CA PHE A 94 1.23 8.32 -1.83
C PHE A 94 -0.17 8.85 -1.52
N GLU A 95 -1.12 8.59 -2.40
CA GLU A 95 -2.53 8.90 -2.17
C GLU A 95 -3.38 7.63 -2.15
N LEU A 96 -4.24 7.51 -1.12
CA LEU A 96 -5.13 6.37 -0.98
C LEU A 96 -6.54 6.81 -0.58
N VAL A 97 -7.51 6.23 -1.26
CA VAL A 97 -8.91 6.22 -0.83
C VAL A 97 -9.39 4.77 -0.78
N GLY A 98 -9.61 4.25 0.43
CA GLY A 98 -10.05 2.86 0.61
C GLY A 98 -9.85 2.37 2.03
N ASN A 99 -10.64 1.40 2.46
CA ASN A 99 -10.66 0.89 3.83
C ASN A 99 -9.72 -0.30 4.02
N TYR A 100 -9.38 -0.60 5.28
CA TYR A 100 -8.54 -1.73 5.68
C TYR A 100 -7.15 -1.74 5.03
N SER A 101 -6.56 -0.55 4.88
CA SER A 101 -5.24 -0.43 4.27
C SER A 101 -4.12 -0.81 5.25
N PHE A 102 -3.11 -1.50 4.74
CA PHE A 102 -1.89 -1.90 5.46
C PHE A 102 -2.10 -2.87 6.62
N ASP A 103 -3.27 -3.47 6.78
CA ASP A 103 -3.57 -4.40 7.87
C ASP A 103 -2.53 -5.54 7.93
N GLY A 104 -2.00 -5.79 9.12
CA GLY A 104 -1.01 -6.84 9.36
C GLY A 104 0.38 -6.57 8.78
N GLY A 105 0.63 -5.38 8.27
CA GLY A 105 1.93 -5.03 7.70
C GLY A 105 3.00 -4.74 8.74
N CYS A 106 4.27 -4.79 8.34
CA CYS A 106 5.37 -4.45 9.23
C CYS A 106 6.56 -3.79 8.53
N ASN A 107 7.31 -3.01 9.31
CA ASN A 107 8.50 -2.29 8.86
C ASN A 107 8.19 -1.39 7.63
N MET A 108 7.46 -0.31 7.89
CA MET A 108 7.03 0.63 6.87
C MET A 108 7.50 2.05 7.19
N GLU A 109 7.94 2.75 6.18
CA GLU A 109 8.26 4.17 6.22
C GLU A 109 7.45 4.90 5.13
N ILE A 110 6.67 5.91 5.55
CA ILE A 110 5.73 6.62 4.67
C ILE A 110 5.97 8.11 4.79
N HIS A 111 6.15 8.79 3.66
CA HIS A 111 6.32 10.23 3.57
C HIS A 111 5.30 10.87 2.64
N ASN A 112 4.91 12.10 2.94
CA ASN A 112 4.12 12.95 2.05
C ASN A 112 2.85 12.26 1.54
N ALA A 113 2.18 11.49 2.40
CA ALA A 113 1.00 10.74 2.00
C ALA A 113 -0.30 11.48 2.33
N ARG A 114 -1.33 11.21 1.55
CA ARG A 114 -2.71 11.57 1.82
C ARG A 114 -3.58 10.33 1.80
N MET A 115 -4.08 9.93 2.97
CA MET A 115 -4.83 8.69 3.10
C MET A 115 -6.23 8.95 3.68
N LEU A 116 -7.24 8.50 2.98
CA LEU A 116 -8.61 8.42 3.43
C LEU A 116 -8.97 6.95 3.57
N SER A 117 -8.77 6.41 4.77
CA SER A 117 -8.89 4.98 5.03
C SER A 117 -9.48 4.75 6.42
N LYS A 118 -10.68 4.23 6.47
CA LYS A 118 -11.43 4.04 7.71
C LYS A 118 -10.65 3.27 8.76
N ASP A 119 -9.92 2.24 8.37
CA ASP A 119 -9.26 1.28 9.25
C ASP A 119 -7.78 1.11 8.87
N ALA A 120 -7.05 2.23 8.67
CA ALA A 120 -5.64 2.16 8.31
C ALA A 120 -4.76 1.66 9.46
N PHE A 121 -3.74 0.89 9.12
CA PHE A 121 -2.69 0.40 10.02
C PHE A 121 -3.16 -0.54 11.15
N TRP A 122 -4.23 -1.28 10.96
CA TRP A 122 -4.62 -2.31 11.93
C TRP A 122 -3.56 -3.42 12.02
N ASN A 123 -3.30 -3.87 13.23
CA ASN A 123 -2.38 -4.99 13.49
C ASN A 123 -0.97 -4.81 12.90
N THR A 124 -0.55 -3.57 12.64
CA THR A 124 0.78 -3.29 12.10
C THR A 124 1.86 -3.31 13.18
N ASP A 125 3.10 -3.47 12.75
CA ASP A 125 4.26 -3.36 13.63
C ASP A 125 5.41 -2.59 12.95
N HIS A 126 6.04 -1.65 13.68
CA HIS A 126 7.12 -0.79 13.19
C HIS A 126 6.71 0.00 11.93
N VAL A 127 5.74 0.90 12.09
CA VAL A 127 5.33 1.86 11.05
C VAL A 127 5.70 3.27 11.47
N THR A 128 6.37 4.00 10.59
CA THR A 128 6.65 5.43 10.78
C THR A 128 6.08 6.23 9.61
N VAL A 129 5.31 7.25 9.93
CA VAL A 129 4.68 8.14 8.94
C VAL A 129 5.15 9.58 9.18
N TYR A 130 5.59 10.25 8.12
CA TYR A 130 6.06 11.63 8.14
C TYR A 130 5.24 12.53 7.23
N ASP A 131 5.05 13.78 7.64
CA ASP A 131 4.55 14.88 6.80
C ASP A 131 3.26 14.51 6.03
N SER A 132 2.34 13.84 6.68
CA SER A 132 1.19 13.21 6.01
C SER A 132 -0.14 13.64 6.61
N PHE A 133 -1.20 13.50 5.81
CA PHE A 133 -2.58 13.63 6.23
C PHE A 133 -3.26 12.25 6.22
N ILE A 134 -3.87 11.88 7.34
CA ILE A 134 -4.59 10.61 7.48
C ILE A 134 -5.97 10.89 8.08
N SER A 135 -7.02 10.48 7.39
CA SER A 135 -8.39 10.52 7.89
C SER A 135 -8.97 9.12 7.92
N GLY A 136 -9.41 8.69 9.11
CA GLY A 136 -9.98 7.35 9.29
C GLY A 136 -10.64 7.16 10.65
N GLU A 137 -11.72 6.39 10.69
CA GLU A 137 -12.53 6.22 11.90
C GLU A 137 -11.80 5.41 12.98
N TYR A 138 -11.13 4.31 12.63
CA TYR A 138 -10.50 3.35 13.54
C TYR A 138 -8.99 3.20 13.29
N LEU A 139 -8.30 4.29 13.13
CA LEU A 139 -6.89 4.34 12.78
C LEU A 139 -6.01 3.61 13.82
N GLY A 140 -5.12 2.74 13.36
CA GLY A 140 -4.02 2.17 14.13
C GLY A 140 -4.40 1.14 15.20
N TRP A 141 -5.58 0.55 15.16
CA TRP A 141 -5.99 -0.44 16.17
C TRP A 141 -5.05 -1.64 16.23
N ASN A 142 -4.70 -2.07 17.45
CA ASN A 142 -3.76 -3.16 17.71
C ASN A 142 -2.36 -2.98 17.08
N ALA A 143 -1.99 -1.78 16.68
CA ALA A 143 -0.65 -1.54 16.15
C ALA A 143 0.40 -1.61 17.27
N LYS A 144 1.63 -1.91 16.87
CA LYS A 144 2.81 -1.83 17.71
C LYS A 144 3.84 -0.90 17.08
N ASN A 145 4.53 -0.12 17.92
CA ASN A 145 5.59 0.75 17.44
C ASN A 145 5.14 1.65 16.29
N LEU A 146 4.03 2.35 16.46
CA LEU A 146 3.52 3.33 15.49
C LEU A 146 4.07 4.72 15.82
N THR A 147 4.76 5.34 14.86
CA THR A 147 5.33 6.68 15.00
C THR A 147 4.73 7.60 13.93
N LEU A 148 4.22 8.76 14.36
CA LEU A 148 3.59 9.76 13.49
C LEU A 148 4.29 11.10 13.70
N VAL A 149 5.05 11.57 12.71
CA VAL A 149 5.86 12.80 12.79
C VAL A 149 5.29 13.84 11.84
N ASN A 150 4.96 15.02 12.39
CA ASN A 150 4.42 16.13 11.60
C ASN A 150 3.20 15.72 10.75
N CYS A 151 2.29 14.94 11.33
CA CYS A 151 1.09 14.46 10.66
C CYS A 151 -0.16 15.19 11.11
N THR A 152 -1.11 15.36 10.19
CA THR A 152 -2.48 15.76 10.50
C THR A 152 -3.37 14.54 10.52
N ILE A 153 -4.01 14.28 11.66
CA ILE A 153 -4.82 13.08 11.88
C ILE A 153 -6.27 13.50 12.17
N GLU A 154 -7.19 12.94 11.42
CA GLU A 154 -8.63 13.00 11.70
C GLU A 154 -9.14 11.59 12.01
N SER A 155 -9.57 11.35 13.25
CA SER A 155 -10.07 10.02 13.63
C SER A 155 -11.11 10.14 14.75
N LEU A 156 -12.17 9.35 14.67
CA LEU A 156 -13.21 9.28 15.71
C LEU A 156 -12.83 8.34 16.85
N GLN A 157 -12.33 7.16 16.53
CA GLN A 157 -11.94 6.11 17.47
C GLN A 157 -10.57 5.53 17.11
N GLY A 158 -9.63 6.42 16.88
CA GLY A 158 -8.27 6.03 16.54
C GLY A 158 -7.46 5.59 17.76
N MET A 159 -6.32 4.97 17.47
CA MET A 159 -5.24 4.70 18.42
C MET A 159 -5.64 3.77 19.58
N CYS A 160 -6.62 2.88 19.38
CA CYS A 160 -7.01 1.92 20.42
C CYS A 160 -6.07 0.70 20.40
N TYR A 161 -5.72 0.24 21.63
CA TYR A 161 -4.89 -0.96 21.84
C TYR A 161 -3.49 -0.87 21.21
N ILE A 162 -2.94 0.32 21.06
CA ILE A 162 -1.57 0.49 20.55
C ILE A 162 -0.55 0.22 21.65
N ASP A 163 0.47 -0.54 21.31
CA ASP A 163 1.67 -0.70 22.12
C ASP A 163 2.80 0.14 21.52
N ASN A 164 3.25 1.15 22.27
CA ASN A 164 4.24 2.14 21.86
C ASN A 164 3.80 3.05 20.69
N LEU A 165 3.17 4.16 21.02
CA LEU A 165 2.80 5.24 20.11
C LEU A 165 3.69 6.47 20.34
N VAL A 166 4.24 7.03 19.27
CA VAL A 166 5.03 8.27 19.28
C VAL A 166 4.44 9.31 18.35
#